data_5f2d117dec95631313330d64e67f0cb4
#
_entry.id   5f2d117dec95631313330d64e67f0cb4
#
_cell.length_a   1.000
_cell.length_b   1.000
_cell.length_c   1.000
_cell.angle_alpha   90.00
_cell.angle_beta   90.00
_cell.angle_gamma   90.00
#
_symmetry.space_group_name_H-M   'P 1'
#
loop_
_entity.id
_entity.type
_entity.pdbx_description
1 polymer ?
#
loop_
_entity_poly.entity_id
_entity_poly.type
_entity_poly.pdbx_seq_one_letter_code
_entity_poly.pdbx_strand_id
1 'polypeptide(L)'
;MRGLRDFKVPDFKFPKFKMRDISEIEEMNMSNEEIEKQKEERKKDKKEYVATNYSDIKEIFEYAIKKYSDKEFILEKFDPKGKYEEITYKKFGEDVKSFGTAINKVLELNEKPRIMILSETTYDWYVSYVTSLCIDAIAIPTDKELPENELENVVGRSKANIIIYSEKKADSVKKIIEKFPNVKYFIKMYSDEDIKDRNVGMQYLINEGMKFINSGDKSFENIKINPDEFKVLLFTSGTTSSAKGVMLTSRNLAENINAATAYAKVYPEDRFFSVLPLHHTYESTIGFLLPMAWGCSIAVCQGLKHIVPNMLETKPTVLISVPLLIENLYKKINASIKKANKDGLVNSMIHVTNALKVVGVDIKRKVFSDIYENLGGNLRFIVSAAAPIDA
;
A
#
# COMPACT_ATOMS: atom_id res chain seq x y z
N MET A 1 11.63 8.66 12.52
CA MET A 1 10.48 8.33 13.37
C MET A 1 9.53 9.49 13.70
N ARG A 2 9.90 10.77 13.50
CA ARG A 2 8.95 11.90 13.68
C ARG A 2 7.80 11.90 12.66
N GLY A 3 8.01 11.54 11.40
CA GLY A 3 6.96 11.59 10.38
C GLY A 3 5.71 10.72 10.63
N LEU A 4 5.84 9.61 11.37
CA LEU A 4 4.70 8.80 11.78
C LEU A 4 4.08 9.27 13.12
N ARG A 5 4.83 10.03 13.96
CA ARG A 5 4.30 10.64 15.19
C ARG A 5 3.42 11.86 14.91
N ASP A 6 3.64 12.55 13.81
CA ASP A 6 2.85 13.71 13.37
C ASP A 6 1.64 13.32 12.51
N PHE A 7 1.39 12.01 12.35
CA PHE A 7 0.25 11.47 11.64
C PHE A 7 -1.05 11.81 12.40
N LYS A 8 -1.63 12.96 12.08
CA LYS A 8 -2.91 13.39 12.64
C LYS A 8 -4.03 12.60 11.98
N VAL A 9 -4.60 11.64 12.71
CA VAL A 9 -5.82 10.95 12.27
C VAL A 9 -7.00 11.91 12.44
N PRO A 10 -7.63 12.36 11.33
CA PRO A 10 -8.78 13.24 11.41
C PRO A 10 -9.97 12.56 12.05
N ASP A 11 -10.93 13.36 12.51
CA ASP A 11 -12.15 12.83 13.10
C ASP A 11 -13.02 12.17 12.02
N PHE A 12 -13.26 10.87 12.13
CA PHE A 12 -14.21 10.12 11.28
C PHE A 12 -15.34 9.56 12.15
N LYS A 13 -16.54 9.48 11.59
CA LYS A 13 -17.71 8.95 12.32
C LYS A 13 -17.72 7.42 12.22
N PHE A 14 -17.85 6.76 13.35
CA PHE A 14 -18.16 5.34 13.39
C PHE A 14 -19.68 5.15 13.27
N PRO A 15 -20.18 4.16 12.48
CA PRO A 15 -21.61 3.87 12.40
C PRO A 15 -22.23 3.58 13.77
N LYS A 16 -23.55 3.70 13.88
CA LYS A 16 -24.26 3.39 15.13
C LYS A 16 -24.05 1.92 15.48
N PHE A 17 -23.63 1.67 16.70
CA PHE A 17 -23.39 0.33 17.22
C PHE A 17 -24.72 -0.34 17.59
N LYS A 18 -25.01 -1.47 16.96
CA LYS A 18 -26.09 -2.39 17.33
C LYS A 18 -25.45 -3.67 17.80
N MET A 19 -25.54 -4.05 19.03
CA MET A 19 -25.08 -5.33 19.54
C MET A 19 -26.30 -6.25 19.71
N ARG A 20 -26.15 -7.51 19.30
CA ARG A 20 -27.17 -8.53 19.53
C ARG A 20 -27.40 -8.74 21.04
N ASP A 21 -28.61 -9.05 21.43
CA ASP A 21 -28.95 -9.27 22.83
C ASP A 21 -28.38 -10.62 23.33
N ILE A 22 -28.19 -10.77 24.64
CA ILE A 22 -27.64 -12.01 25.22
C ILE A 22 -28.54 -13.22 24.89
N SER A 23 -29.86 -13.02 24.83
CA SER A 23 -30.80 -14.06 24.43
C SER A 23 -30.59 -14.57 23.00
N GLU A 24 -30.20 -13.68 22.08
CA GLU A 24 -29.84 -14.06 20.68
C GLU A 24 -28.50 -14.82 20.63
N ILE A 25 -27.64 -14.66 21.63
CA ILE A 25 -26.33 -15.34 21.72
C ILE A 25 -26.48 -16.74 22.32
N GLU A 26 -27.41 -16.93 23.25
CA GLU A 26 -27.71 -18.24 23.85
C GLU A 26 -28.33 -19.22 22.82
N GLU A 27 -29.02 -18.72 21.79
CA GLU A 27 -29.49 -19.52 20.66
C GLU A 27 -28.40 -19.84 19.62
N MET A 28 -27.20 -19.25 19.75
CA MET A 28 -26.05 -19.48 18.85
C MET A 28 -25.30 -20.77 19.18
N ASN A 29 -25.96 -21.92 19.15
CA ASN A 29 -25.29 -23.20 19.10
C ASN A 29 -24.51 -23.30 17.77
N MET A 30 -23.18 -23.28 17.84
CA MET A 30 -22.36 -23.62 16.68
C MET A 30 -22.69 -25.03 16.22
N SER A 31 -23.07 -25.18 14.96
CA SER A 31 -23.25 -26.51 14.39
C SER A 31 -21.94 -27.29 14.40
N ASN A 32 -22.02 -28.60 14.47
CA ASN A 32 -20.82 -29.46 14.35
C ASN A 32 -20.04 -29.18 13.05
N GLU A 33 -20.72 -28.78 11.97
CA GLU A 33 -20.11 -28.38 10.70
C GLU A 33 -19.27 -27.10 10.84
N GLU A 34 -19.76 -26.09 11.58
CA GLU A 34 -19.00 -24.85 11.80
C GLU A 34 -17.76 -25.09 12.68
N ILE A 35 -17.86 -26.00 13.66
CA ILE A 35 -16.72 -26.41 14.50
C ILE A 35 -15.69 -27.17 13.67
N GLU A 36 -16.11 -28.09 12.83
CA GLU A 36 -15.20 -28.82 11.94
C GLU A 36 -14.57 -27.91 10.88
N LYS A 37 -15.34 -26.97 10.31
CA LYS A 37 -14.80 -25.96 9.40
C LYS A 37 -13.73 -25.10 10.05
N GLN A 38 -13.93 -24.65 11.30
CA GLN A 38 -12.91 -23.93 12.05
C GLN A 38 -11.66 -24.81 12.34
N LYS A 39 -11.85 -26.10 12.60
CA LYS A 39 -10.73 -27.03 12.78
C LYS A 39 -9.97 -27.26 11.47
N GLU A 40 -10.67 -27.32 10.33
CA GLU A 40 -10.04 -27.44 9.02
C GLU A 40 -9.28 -26.17 8.61
N GLU A 41 -9.87 -25.00 8.88
CA GLU A 41 -9.19 -23.71 8.68
C GLU A 41 -7.92 -23.62 9.53
N ARG A 42 -7.97 -24.08 10.80
CA ARG A 42 -6.78 -24.18 11.67
C ARG A 42 -5.77 -25.22 11.18
N LYS A 43 -6.21 -26.31 10.53
CA LYS A 43 -5.29 -27.29 9.91
C LYS A 43 -4.64 -26.75 8.64
N LYS A 44 -5.38 -25.96 7.83
CA LYS A 44 -4.82 -25.22 6.68
C LYS A 44 -3.79 -24.19 7.13
N ASP A 45 -4.00 -23.59 8.29
CA ASP A 45 -3.07 -22.66 8.94
C ASP A 45 -1.74 -23.31 9.38
N LYS A 46 -1.62 -24.63 9.38
CA LYS A 46 -0.40 -25.37 9.71
C LYS A 46 0.43 -25.76 8.47
N LYS A 47 0.03 -25.32 7.25
CA LYS A 47 0.87 -25.54 6.07
C LYS A 47 2.22 -24.83 6.28
N GLU A 48 3.30 -25.58 6.03
CA GLU A 48 4.66 -25.10 6.10
C GLU A 48 4.82 -23.81 5.27
N TYR A 49 5.38 -22.79 5.90
CA TYR A 49 5.78 -21.57 5.22
C TYR A 49 6.98 -21.90 4.35
N VAL A 50 6.82 -21.76 3.05
CA VAL A 50 7.94 -21.80 2.12
C VAL A 50 8.44 -20.37 1.99
N ALA A 51 9.59 -20.08 2.57
CA ALA A 51 10.28 -18.83 2.35
C ALA A 51 10.54 -18.65 0.85
N THR A 52 10.19 -17.50 0.31
CA THR A 52 10.60 -17.13 -1.04
C THR A 52 12.08 -16.75 -1.06
N ASN A 53 12.72 -16.83 -2.21
CA ASN A 53 14.14 -16.52 -2.37
C ASN A 53 14.35 -15.65 -3.61
N TYR A 54 13.64 -14.52 -3.67
CA TYR A 54 13.82 -13.54 -4.75
C TYR A 54 15.11 -12.75 -4.54
N SER A 55 15.82 -12.48 -5.62
CA SER A 55 17.06 -11.68 -5.61
C SER A 55 16.79 -10.18 -5.72
N ASP A 56 15.74 -9.81 -6.43
CA ASP A 56 15.38 -8.42 -6.70
C ASP A 56 13.87 -8.24 -6.94
N ILE A 57 13.43 -6.99 -7.07
CA ILE A 57 12.01 -6.66 -7.22
C ILE A 57 11.48 -6.96 -8.62
N LYS A 58 12.32 -6.91 -9.66
CA LYS A 58 11.89 -7.25 -11.03
C LYS A 58 11.51 -8.73 -11.11
N GLU A 59 12.27 -9.61 -10.46
CA GLU A 59 11.93 -11.04 -10.37
C GLU A 59 10.57 -11.25 -9.71
N ILE A 60 10.31 -10.56 -8.58
CA ILE A 60 9.01 -10.59 -7.90
C ILE A 60 7.89 -10.12 -8.84
N PHE A 61 8.10 -8.98 -9.50
CA PHE A 61 7.13 -8.39 -10.42
C PHE A 61 6.80 -9.34 -11.58
N GLU A 62 7.81 -9.89 -12.26
CA GLU A 62 7.63 -10.79 -13.39
C GLU A 62 6.90 -12.09 -12.99
N TYR A 63 7.25 -12.63 -11.82
CA TYR A 63 6.55 -13.78 -11.26
C TYR A 63 5.07 -13.47 -10.99
N ALA A 64 4.80 -12.34 -10.32
CA ALA A 64 3.45 -11.95 -9.91
C ALA A 64 2.53 -11.74 -11.10
N ILE A 65 2.94 -10.92 -12.10
CA ILE A 65 2.12 -10.64 -13.29
C ILE A 65 1.87 -11.89 -14.15
N LYS A 66 2.80 -12.85 -14.16
CA LYS A 66 2.63 -14.11 -14.86
C LYS A 66 1.67 -15.06 -14.13
N LYS A 67 1.86 -15.20 -12.83
CA LYS A 67 1.10 -16.18 -12.03
C LYS A 67 -0.30 -15.73 -11.71
N TYR A 68 -0.50 -14.44 -11.48
CA TYR A 68 -1.75 -13.87 -11.01
C TYR A 68 -2.45 -12.97 -12.04
N SER A 69 -2.09 -13.08 -13.31
CA SER A 69 -2.50 -12.25 -14.44
C SER A 69 -3.94 -11.72 -14.36
N ASP A 70 -4.89 -12.63 -14.20
CA ASP A 70 -6.33 -12.31 -14.28
C ASP A 70 -6.94 -11.90 -12.93
N LYS A 71 -6.15 -11.91 -11.86
CA LYS A 71 -6.63 -11.48 -10.54
C LYS A 71 -6.65 -9.96 -10.42
N GLU A 72 -7.59 -9.47 -9.62
CA GLU A 72 -7.56 -8.07 -9.16
C GLU A 72 -6.28 -7.81 -8.35
N PHE A 73 -5.67 -6.66 -8.58
CA PHE A 73 -4.50 -6.22 -7.86
C PHE A 73 -4.73 -4.91 -7.12
N ILE A 74 -5.05 -3.85 -7.81
CA ILE A 74 -5.31 -2.53 -7.21
C ILE A 74 -6.78 -2.18 -7.35
N LEU A 75 -7.39 -1.74 -6.26
CA LEU A 75 -8.72 -1.15 -6.23
C LEU A 75 -8.57 0.33 -5.89
N GLU A 76 -8.99 1.19 -6.80
CA GLU A 76 -8.96 2.65 -6.62
C GLU A 76 -10.25 3.32 -7.07
N LYS A 77 -10.56 4.48 -6.49
CA LYS A 77 -11.63 5.37 -6.96
C LYS A 77 -11.00 6.49 -7.77
N PHE A 78 -11.11 6.41 -9.08
CA PHE A 78 -10.69 7.50 -9.98
C PHE A 78 -11.64 8.70 -9.90
N ASP A 79 -12.95 8.46 -9.76
CA ASP A 79 -13.90 9.47 -9.27
C ASP A 79 -14.05 9.34 -7.75
N PRO A 80 -13.74 10.38 -6.96
CA PRO A 80 -13.88 10.35 -5.50
C PRO A 80 -15.29 10.00 -4.99
N LYS A 81 -16.33 10.22 -5.78
CA LYS A 81 -17.72 9.89 -5.47
C LYS A 81 -18.19 8.59 -6.13
N GLY A 82 -17.36 8.02 -7.02
CA GLY A 82 -17.62 6.80 -7.75
C GLY A 82 -17.45 5.54 -6.89
N LYS A 83 -17.52 4.41 -7.58
CA LYS A 83 -17.21 3.10 -7.00
C LYS A 83 -15.70 2.82 -7.13
N TYR A 84 -15.22 1.85 -6.37
CA TYR A 84 -13.90 1.29 -6.60
C TYR A 84 -13.88 0.57 -7.96
N GLU A 85 -12.83 0.85 -8.73
CA GLU A 85 -12.52 0.17 -9.97
C GLU A 85 -11.37 -0.80 -9.71
N GLU A 86 -11.47 -1.98 -10.32
CA GLU A 86 -10.52 -3.07 -10.13
C GLU A 86 -9.53 -3.10 -11.29
N ILE A 87 -8.25 -3.03 -10.98
CA ILE A 87 -7.16 -3.14 -11.93
C ILE A 87 -6.47 -4.49 -11.73
N THR A 88 -6.39 -5.30 -12.79
CA THR A 88 -5.78 -6.63 -12.72
C THR A 88 -4.25 -6.56 -12.69
N TYR A 89 -3.61 -7.64 -12.23
CA TYR A 89 -2.16 -7.84 -12.35
C TYR A 89 -1.67 -7.72 -13.79
N LYS A 90 -2.46 -8.21 -14.76
CA LYS A 90 -2.17 -8.07 -16.20
C LYS A 90 -2.07 -6.62 -16.61
N LYS A 91 -3.10 -5.81 -16.31
CA LYS A 91 -3.12 -4.39 -16.66
C LYS A 91 -1.97 -3.63 -16.01
N PHE A 92 -1.74 -3.88 -14.71
CA PHE A 92 -0.62 -3.31 -13.99
C PHE A 92 0.73 -3.67 -14.62
N GLY A 93 0.89 -4.95 -15.01
CA GLY A 93 2.10 -5.43 -15.70
C GLY A 93 2.32 -4.78 -17.04
N GLU A 94 1.26 -4.59 -17.83
CA GLU A 94 1.29 -3.89 -19.12
C GLU A 94 1.71 -2.43 -18.95
N ASP A 95 1.15 -1.72 -17.96
CA ASP A 95 1.47 -0.32 -17.70
C ASP A 95 2.91 -0.12 -17.21
N VAL A 96 3.38 -0.96 -16.29
CA VAL A 96 4.77 -0.92 -15.80
C VAL A 96 5.76 -1.15 -16.94
N LYS A 97 5.53 -2.16 -17.78
CA LYS A 97 6.39 -2.46 -18.93
C LYS A 97 6.38 -1.34 -19.95
N SER A 98 5.19 -0.84 -20.28
CA SER A 98 5.03 0.25 -21.26
C SER A 98 5.69 1.53 -20.76
N PHE A 99 5.45 1.89 -19.50
CA PHE A 99 6.06 3.09 -18.91
C PHE A 99 7.58 2.98 -18.83
N GLY A 100 8.11 1.82 -18.42
CA GLY A 100 9.56 1.57 -18.40
C GLY A 100 10.20 1.60 -19.79
N THR A 101 9.54 1.05 -20.79
CA THR A 101 9.97 1.13 -22.19
C THR A 101 10.00 2.59 -22.66
N ALA A 102 8.97 3.38 -22.37
CA ALA A 102 8.93 4.79 -22.75
C ALA A 102 10.03 5.62 -22.06
N ILE A 103 10.30 5.41 -20.78
CA ILE A 103 11.41 6.10 -20.09
C ILE A 103 12.74 5.87 -20.83
N ASN A 104 12.96 4.65 -21.31
CA ASN A 104 14.21 4.29 -21.98
C ASN A 104 14.27 4.70 -23.47
N LYS A 105 13.13 4.82 -24.17
CA LYS A 105 13.07 5.02 -25.62
C LYS A 105 12.57 6.39 -26.06
N VAL A 106 11.72 7.01 -25.27
CA VAL A 106 11.06 8.28 -25.60
C VAL A 106 11.74 9.46 -24.91
N LEU A 107 12.18 9.25 -23.65
CA LEU A 107 12.87 10.30 -22.92
C LEU A 107 14.37 10.31 -23.28
N GLU A 108 14.85 11.47 -23.70
CA GLU A 108 16.27 11.67 -24.04
C GLU A 108 17.08 11.95 -22.76
N LEU A 109 17.53 10.87 -22.10
CA LEU A 109 18.35 10.94 -20.91
C LEU A 109 19.79 10.47 -21.20
N ASN A 110 20.76 11.33 -20.91
CA ASN A 110 22.18 11.02 -21.06
C ASN A 110 22.81 10.40 -19.80
N GLU A 111 22.00 10.19 -18.76
CA GLU A 111 22.41 9.69 -17.46
C GLU A 111 21.34 8.78 -16.86
N LYS A 112 21.74 7.99 -15.85
CA LYS A 112 20.83 7.07 -15.14
C LYS A 112 19.61 7.81 -14.59
N PRO A 113 18.37 7.36 -14.90
CA PRO A 113 17.17 7.98 -14.39
C PRO A 113 17.14 7.99 -12.86
N ARG A 114 16.89 9.16 -12.28
CA ARG A 114 16.66 9.37 -10.85
C ARG A 114 15.27 9.95 -10.68
N ILE A 115 14.33 9.06 -10.39
CA ILE A 115 12.89 9.30 -10.50
C ILE A 115 12.32 9.65 -9.14
N MET A 116 12.00 10.93 -8.94
CA MET A 116 11.26 11.40 -7.78
C MET A 116 9.77 11.17 -8.00
N ILE A 117 9.09 10.60 -6.98
CA ILE A 117 7.64 10.39 -6.99
C ILE A 117 7.03 11.27 -5.91
N LEU A 118 6.29 12.29 -6.32
CA LEU A 118 5.70 13.33 -5.47
C LEU A 118 4.17 13.33 -5.62
N SER A 119 3.50 12.44 -4.94
CA SER A 119 2.03 12.36 -4.98
C SER A 119 1.45 11.69 -3.73
N GLU A 120 0.13 11.74 -3.60
CA GLU A 120 -0.64 10.85 -2.75
C GLU A 120 -0.59 9.41 -3.26
N THR A 121 -1.09 8.45 -2.43
CA THR A 121 -1.26 7.06 -2.84
C THR A 121 -2.27 6.96 -3.96
N THR A 122 -1.82 6.55 -5.15
CA THR A 122 -2.62 6.41 -6.38
C THR A 122 -2.10 5.26 -7.21
N TYR A 123 -2.88 4.77 -8.17
CA TYR A 123 -2.45 3.75 -9.12
C TYR A 123 -1.15 4.14 -9.85
N ASP A 124 -1.08 5.37 -10.33
CA ASP A 124 0.11 5.87 -11.03
C ASP A 124 1.35 5.92 -10.12
N TRP A 125 1.16 6.08 -8.80
CA TRP A 125 2.27 5.96 -7.85
C TRP A 125 2.85 4.55 -7.83
N TYR A 126 1.98 3.52 -7.77
CA TYR A 126 2.40 2.12 -7.79
C TYR A 126 3.12 1.76 -9.09
N VAL A 127 2.58 2.18 -10.24
CA VAL A 127 3.21 1.99 -11.55
C VAL A 127 4.57 2.67 -11.60
N SER A 128 4.67 3.94 -11.15
CA SER A 128 5.92 4.71 -11.14
C SER A 128 7.00 4.05 -10.30
N TYR A 129 6.63 3.56 -9.11
CA TYR A 129 7.58 2.96 -8.18
C TYR A 129 8.11 1.63 -8.70
N VAL A 130 7.22 0.70 -9.12
CA VAL A 130 7.65 -0.59 -9.66
C VAL A 130 8.42 -0.43 -10.97
N THR A 131 8.01 0.49 -11.85
CA THR A 131 8.79 0.82 -13.05
C THR A 131 10.21 1.22 -12.68
N SER A 132 10.38 2.14 -11.73
CA SER A 132 11.71 2.60 -11.28
C SER A 132 12.55 1.46 -10.71
N LEU A 133 11.91 0.47 -10.05
CA LEU A 133 12.59 -0.71 -9.51
C LEU A 133 12.95 -1.74 -10.59
N CYS A 134 12.21 -1.81 -11.69
CA CYS A 134 12.37 -2.81 -12.75
C CYS A 134 13.25 -2.34 -13.91
N ILE A 135 13.54 -1.04 -14.05
CA ILE A 135 14.49 -0.49 -15.03
C ILE A 135 15.79 -0.07 -14.34
N ASP A 136 16.81 0.30 -15.10
CA ASP A 136 18.06 0.84 -14.54
C ASP A 136 17.91 2.30 -14.07
N ALA A 137 17.10 2.49 -13.02
CA ALA A 137 16.80 3.79 -12.41
C ALA A 137 16.96 3.77 -10.89
N ILE A 138 16.95 4.94 -10.26
CA ILE A 138 16.90 5.14 -8.82
C ILE A 138 15.55 5.75 -8.47
N ALA A 139 14.75 5.07 -7.66
CA ALA A 139 13.49 5.56 -7.14
C ALA A 139 13.70 6.50 -5.94
N ILE A 140 13.00 7.63 -5.92
CA ILE A 140 13.05 8.63 -4.84
C ILE A 140 11.62 8.91 -4.39
N PRO A 141 10.99 7.97 -3.65
CA PRO A 141 9.67 8.22 -3.07
C PRO A 141 9.74 9.35 -2.06
N THR A 142 8.96 10.40 -2.29
CA THR A 142 9.08 11.66 -1.58
C THR A 142 7.80 11.98 -0.81
N ASP A 143 7.95 12.47 0.43
CA ASP A 143 6.81 12.91 1.23
C ASP A 143 6.14 14.11 0.56
N LYS A 144 4.89 13.93 0.22
CA LYS A 144 4.06 14.99 -0.41
C LYS A 144 3.75 16.16 0.52
N GLU A 145 3.90 15.98 1.83
CA GLU A 145 3.61 17.01 2.84
C GLU A 145 4.85 17.84 3.21
N LEU A 146 5.98 17.62 2.55
CA LEU A 146 7.19 18.43 2.80
C LEU A 146 6.94 19.91 2.55
N PRO A 147 7.38 20.80 3.46
CA PRO A 147 7.46 22.22 3.19
C PRO A 147 8.33 22.52 1.94
N GLU A 148 8.05 23.63 1.27
CA GLU A 148 8.71 23.98 0.00
C GLU A 148 10.24 23.98 0.07
N ASN A 149 10.81 24.57 1.12
CA ASN A 149 12.26 24.61 1.33
C ASN A 149 12.87 23.22 1.55
N GLU A 150 12.16 22.32 2.20
CA GLU A 150 12.61 20.93 2.39
C GLU A 150 12.48 20.14 1.10
N LEU A 151 11.41 20.33 0.34
CA LEU A 151 11.25 19.72 -0.96
C LEU A 151 12.36 20.13 -1.94
N GLU A 152 12.69 21.43 -2.00
CA GLU A 152 13.82 21.93 -2.78
C GLU A 152 15.16 21.28 -2.37
N ASN A 153 15.39 21.15 -1.06
CA ASN A 153 16.58 20.47 -0.54
C ASN A 153 16.62 19.00 -1.00
N VAL A 154 15.49 18.29 -0.92
CA VAL A 154 15.39 16.90 -1.38
C VAL A 154 15.62 16.80 -2.89
N VAL A 155 15.06 17.68 -3.72
CA VAL A 155 15.30 17.71 -5.17
C VAL A 155 16.79 17.90 -5.47
N GLY A 156 17.42 18.89 -4.85
CA GLY A 156 18.85 19.18 -5.08
C GLY A 156 19.77 18.04 -4.65
N ARG A 157 19.57 17.51 -3.45
CA ARG A 157 20.40 16.44 -2.89
C ARG A 157 20.18 15.08 -3.54
N SER A 158 18.96 14.78 -3.96
CA SER A 158 18.66 13.54 -4.65
C SER A 158 19.21 13.51 -6.07
N LYS A 159 19.53 14.68 -6.64
CA LYS A 159 19.88 14.83 -8.06
C LYS A 159 18.81 14.22 -8.98
N ALA A 160 17.53 14.38 -8.62
CA ALA A 160 16.43 13.92 -9.43
C ALA A 160 16.49 14.57 -10.82
N ASN A 161 16.39 13.77 -11.88
CA ASN A 161 16.34 14.24 -13.26
C ASN A 161 14.96 13.98 -13.89
N ILE A 162 14.12 13.20 -13.21
CA ILE A 162 12.68 13.04 -13.51
C ILE A 162 11.90 13.27 -12.23
N ILE A 163 10.80 14.05 -12.32
CA ILE A 163 9.81 14.21 -11.25
C ILE A 163 8.44 13.79 -11.76
N ILE A 164 7.88 12.73 -11.16
CA ILE A 164 6.51 12.26 -11.42
C ILE A 164 5.62 12.85 -10.32
N TYR A 165 4.52 13.50 -10.69
CA TYR A 165 3.71 14.22 -9.73
C TYR A 165 2.21 14.16 -10.01
N SER A 166 1.39 14.28 -8.95
CA SER A 166 -0.06 14.39 -9.06
C SER A 166 -0.50 15.85 -9.31
N GLU A 167 -1.71 16.02 -9.82
CA GLU A 167 -2.33 17.35 -10.01
C GLU A 167 -2.26 18.21 -8.74
N LYS A 168 -2.47 17.62 -7.56
CA LYS A 168 -2.40 18.32 -6.28
C LYS A 168 -1.02 18.91 -5.95
N LYS A 169 0.02 18.47 -6.65
CA LYS A 169 1.41 18.94 -6.50
C LYS A 169 1.87 19.86 -7.62
N ALA A 170 0.99 20.18 -8.58
CA ALA A 170 1.33 21.01 -9.74
C ALA A 170 1.93 22.36 -9.34
N ASP A 171 1.38 23.04 -8.33
CA ASP A 171 1.90 24.35 -7.90
C ASP A 171 3.27 24.26 -7.25
N SER A 172 3.55 23.21 -6.49
CA SER A 172 4.89 22.94 -5.94
C SER A 172 5.89 22.66 -7.05
N VAL A 173 5.48 21.89 -8.06
CA VAL A 173 6.32 21.51 -9.21
C VAL A 173 6.64 22.71 -10.09
N LYS A 174 5.71 23.65 -10.32
CA LYS A 174 6.00 24.90 -11.07
C LYS A 174 7.21 25.65 -10.50
N LYS A 175 7.30 25.76 -9.18
CA LYS A 175 8.43 26.41 -8.50
C LYS A 175 9.74 25.62 -8.67
N ILE A 176 9.67 24.29 -8.70
CA ILE A 176 10.83 23.42 -8.94
C ILE A 176 11.32 23.57 -10.38
N ILE A 177 10.43 23.67 -11.37
CA ILE A 177 10.75 23.86 -12.78
C ILE A 177 11.67 25.07 -12.98
N GLU A 178 11.38 26.18 -12.30
CA GLU A 178 12.15 27.42 -12.40
C GLU A 178 13.53 27.33 -11.73
N LYS A 179 13.61 26.63 -10.59
CA LYS A 179 14.82 26.59 -9.74
C LYS A 179 15.81 25.46 -10.13
N PHE A 180 15.33 24.39 -10.75
CA PHE A 180 16.12 23.18 -11.01
C PHE A 180 16.19 22.85 -12.52
N PRO A 181 17.09 23.52 -13.29
CA PRO A 181 17.24 23.24 -14.71
C PRO A 181 17.78 21.83 -15.00
N ASN A 182 18.37 21.17 -14.03
CA ASN A 182 18.89 19.80 -14.16
C ASN A 182 17.78 18.73 -14.17
N VAL A 183 16.59 19.05 -13.72
CA VAL A 183 15.43 18.15 -13.88
C VAL A 183 15.01 18.18 -15.33
N LYS A 184 15.14 17.05 -16.02
CA LYS A 184 14.92 16.93 -17.45
C LYS A 184 13.45 16.78 -17.82
N TYR A 185 12.69 16.03 -17.01
CA TYR A 185 11.28 15.78 -17.26
C TYR A 185 10.41 15.89 -16.01
N PHE A 186 9.23 16.46 -16.21
CA PHE A 186 8.15 16.56 -15.24
C PHE A 186 6.96 15.78 -15.78
N ILE A 187 6.69 14.62 -15.18
CA ILE A 187 5.68 13.67 -15.65
C ILE A 187 4.43 13.82 -14.78
N LYS A 188 3.34 14.26 -15.40
CA LYS A 188 2.06 14.45 -14.71
C LYS A 188 1.27 13.14 -14.71
N MET A 189 0.88 12.67 -13.52
CA MET A 189 0.02 11.50 -13.35
C MET A 189 -1.37 11.75 -13.94
N TYR A 190 -2.02 10.70 -14.44
CA TYR A 190 -3.36 10.72 -15.05
C TYR A 190 -3.51 11.74 -16.18
N SER A 191 -2.45 12.05 -16.88
CA SER A 191 -2.43 12.98 -18.01
C SER A 191 -1.98 12.28 -19.28
N ASP A 192 -2.61 12.61 -20.39
CA ASP A 192 -2.27 12.15 -21.75
C ASP A 192 -1.59 13.25 -22.60
N GLU A 193 -1.20 14.37 -21.94
CA GLU A 193 -0.49 15.47 -22.59
C GLU A 193 0.83 14.96 -23.20
N ASP A 194 1.06 15.27 -24.49
CA ASP A 194 2.31 14.94 -25.19
C ASP A 194 3.50 15.75 -24.65
N ILE A 195 4.70 15.42 -25.12
CA ILE A 195 5.91 16.12 -24.66
C ILE A 195 5.89 17.57 -25.14
N LYS A 196 5.89 18.48 -24.15
CA LYS A 196 6.04 19.90 -24.38
C LYS A 196 7.13 20.47 -23.47
N ASP A 197 8.23 20.89 -24.05
CA ASP A 197 9.45 21.27 -23.32
C ASP A 197 9.91 20.12 -22.39
N ARG A 198 9.76 20.31 -21.09
CA ARG A 198 10.11 19.31 -20.07
C ARG A 198 8.88 18.61 -19.45
N ASN A 199 7.67 18.98 -19.88
CA ASN A 199 6.42 18.45 -19.31
C ASN A 199 5.85 17.38 -20.22
N VAL A 200 5.29 16.31 -19.60
CA VAL A 200 4.67 15.21 -20.33
C VAL A 200 3.66 14.49 -19.42
N GLY A 201 2.61 13.94 -20.02
CA GLY A 201 1.64 13.10 -19.35
C GLY A 201 2.14 11.66 -19.17
N MET A 202 1.85 11.05 -18.02
CA MET A 202 2.23 9.67 -17.77
C MET A 202 1.49 8.70 -18.69
N GLN A 203 0.19 8.95 -18.97
CA GLN A 203 -0.61 8.12 -19.88
C GLN A 203 -0.09 8.21 -21.33
N TYR A 204 0.34 9.40 -21.75
CA TYR A 204 1.00 9.54 -23.05
C TYR A 204 2.24 8.63 -23.16
N LEU A 205 3.12 8.65 -22.14
CA LEU A 205 4.31 7.81 -22.12
C LEU A 205 3.95 6.31 -22.10
N ILE A 206 2.96 5.90 -21.32
CA ILE A 206 2.49 4.50 -21.32
C ILE A 206 2.02 4.10 -22.72
N ASN A 207 1.26 4.95 -23.40
CA ASN A 207 0.76 4.67 -24.75
C ASN A 207 1.90 4.59 -25.77
N GLU A 208 2.90 5.47 -25.71
CA GLU A 208 4.08 5.41 -26.56
C GLU A 208 4.91 4.15 -26.32
N GLY A 209 5.16 3.80 -25.05
CA GLY A 209 5.87 2.56 -24.72
C GLY A 209 5.14 1.31 -25.21
N MET A 210 3.81 1.30 -25.12
CA MET A 210 2.99 0.20 -25.65
C MET A 210 3.15 0.06 -27.18
N LYS A 211 3.27 1.16 -27.92
CA LYS A 211 3.54 1.11 -29.37
C LYS A 211 4.88 0.44 -29.66
N PHE A 212 5.93 0.75 -28.88
CA PHE A 212 7.23 0.08 -29.01
C PHE A 212 7.12 -1.42 -28.73
N ILE A 213 6.46 -1.82 -27.66
CA ILE A 213 6.26 -3.23 -27.30
C ILE A 213 5.49 -3.95 -28.42
N ASN A 214 4.42 -3.36 -28.93
CA ASN A 214 3.62 -3.94 -30.02
C ASN A 214 4.40 -4.05 -31.34
N SER A 215 5.42 -3.22 -31.54
CA SER A 215 6.35 -3.33 -32.69
C SER A 215 7.48 -4.35 -32.50
N GLY A 216 7.47 -5.07 -31.35
CA GLY A 216 8.43 -6.13 -31.06
C GLY A 216 9.62 -5.70 -30.19
N ASP A 217 9.59 -4.49 -29.59
CA ASP A 217 10.64 -4.07 -28.66
C ASP A 217 10.62 -4.93 -27.40
N LYS A 218 11.78 -5.44 -27.00
CA LYS A 218 12.00 -6.26 -25.80
C LYS A 218 13.00 -5.61 -24.85
N SER A 219 13.19 -4.31 -24.97
CA SER A 219 14.19 -3.61 -24.15
C SER A 219 13.91 -3.74 -22.66
N PHE A 220 12.64 -3.65 -22.23
CA PHE A 220 12.27 -3.80 -20.83
C PHE A 220 12.57 -5.22 -20.28
N GLU A 221 12.20 -6.27 -21.03
CA GLU A 221 12.47 -7.65 -20.64
C GLU A 221 13.97 -7.94 -20.51
N ASN A 222 14.78 -7.34 -21.38
CA ASN A 222 16.23 -7.55 -21.44
C ASN A 222 17.01 -6.81 -20.34
N ILE A 223 16.38 -5.86 -19.61
CA ILE A 223 17.03 -5.18 -18.49
C ILE A 223 17.34 -6.20 -17.38
N LYS A 224 18.60 -6.31 -17.01
CA LYS A 224 19.05 -7.07 -15.85
C LYS A 224 19.27 -6.14 -14.70
N ILE A 225 18.64 -6.42 -13.57
CA ILE A 225 18.84 -5.68 -12.33
C ILE A 225 20.01 -6.29 -11.59
N ASN A 226 20.98 -5.47 -11.20
CA ASN A 226 21.98 -5.88 -10.23
C ASN A 226 21.37 -5.70 -8.83
N PRO A 227 21.14 -6.79 -8.07
CA PRO A 227 20.46 -6.70 -6.76
C PRO A 227 21.21 -5.82 -5.76
N ASP A 228 22.52 -5.73 -5.86
CA ASP A 228 23.40 -5.02 -4.91
C ASP A 228 23.64 -3.55 -5.28
N GLU A 229 23.14 -3.10 -6.42
CA GLU A 229 23.21 -1.69 -6.78
C GLU A 229 22.21 -0.85 -6.00
N PHE A 230 22.59 0.42 -5.80
CA PHE A 230 21.76 1.47 -5.22
C PHE A 230 20.49 1.68 -6.06
N LYS A 231 19.33 1.51 -5.44
CA LYS A 231 18.04 1.45 -6.14
C LYS A 231 16.98 2.41 -5.60
N VAL A 232 16.99 2.67 -4.30
CA VAL A 232 16.01 3.55 -3.66
C VAL A 232 16.70 4.55 -2.76
N LEU A 233 16.36 5.82 -2.88
CA LEU A 233 16.80 6.91 -2.02
C LEU A 233 15.61 7.45 -1.21
N LEU A 234 15.65 7.26 0.10
CA LEU A 234 14.62 7.72 1.02
C LEU A 234 15.18 8.85 1.89
N PHE A 235 14.41 9.92 2.02
CA PHE A 235 14.74 10.98 2.96
C PHE A 235 13.95 10.81 4.25
N THR A 236 14.64 10.66 5.36
CA THR A 236 14.01 10.57 6.68
C THR A 236 14.20 11.87 7.43
N SER A 237 13.17 12.33 8.14
CA SER A 237 13.27 13.44 9.07
C SER A 237 14.28 13.08 10.17
N GLY A 238 15.50 13.62 10.08
CA GLY A 238 16.53 13.44 11.08
C GLY A 238 16.21 14.21 12.37
N THR A 239 16.79 13.77 13.49
CA THR A 239 16.78 14.54 14.75
C THR A 239 17.69 15.77 14.68
N THR A 240 18.49 15.88 13.61
CA THR A 240 19.39 17.01 13.27
C THR A 240 18.78 17.82 12.13
N SER A 241 19.19 19.05 11.96
CA SER A 241 18.62 20.10 11.08
C SER A 241 18.48 19.77 9.58
N SER A 242 18.91 18.61 9.10
CA SER A 242 18.73 18.20 7.69
C SER A 242 18.29 16.75 7.58
N ALA A 243 17.32 16.48 6.70
CA ALA A 243 16.87 15.13 6.37
C ALA A 243 18.05 14.25 5.92
N LYS A 244 18.11 12.99 6.40
CA LYS A 244 19.15 12.04 5.99
C LYS A 244 18.66 11.22 4.81
N GLY A 245 19.51 11.06 3.78
CA GLY A 245 19.25 10.16 2.66
C GLY A 245 19.66 8.74 2.99
N VAL A 246 18.69 7.82 3.06
CA VAL A 246 18.90 6.38 3.23
C VAL A 246 18.95 5.74 1.86
N MET A 247 20.02 5.01 1.59
CA MET A 247 20.25 4.32 0.32
C MET A 247 19.95 2.83 0.48
N LEU A 248 19.05 2.30 -0.34
CA LEU A 248 18.69 0.89 -0.35
C LEU A 248 19.00 0.25 -1.69
N THR A 249 19.41 -1.01 -1.66
CA THR A 249 19.57 -1.85 -2.85
C THR A 249 18.27 -2.60 -3.16
N SER A 250 18.15 -3.17 -4.35
CA SER A 250 17.03 -4.06 -4.69
C SER A 250 17.00 -5.29 -3.79
N ARG A 251 18.17 -5.83 -3.44
CA ARG A 251 18.33 -6.95 -2.49
C ARG A 251 17.76 -6.60 -1.11
N ASN A 252 18.00 -5.39 -0.59
CA ASN A 252 17.44 -5.01 0.72
C ASN A 252 15.92 -5.12 0.76
N LEU A 253 15.24 -4.73 -0.33
CA LEU A 253 13.78 -4.86 -0.44
C LEU A 253 13.36 -6.31 -0.60
N ALA A 254 14.01 -7.08 -1.49
CA ALA A 254 13.69 -8.48 -1.74
C ALA A 254 13.86 -9.35 -0.48
N GLU A 255 14.95 -9.16 0.28
CA GLU A 255 15.18 -9.89 1.53
C GLU A 255 14.13 -9.61 2.61
N ASN A 256 13.64 -8.37 2.71
CA ASN A 256 12.52 -8.05 3.61
C ASN A 256 11.25 -8.80 3.21
N ILE A 257 10.97 -8.92 1.90
CA ILE A 257 9.82 -9.66 1.39
C ILE A 257 10.02 -11.16 1.66
N ASN A 258 11.19 -11.71 1.34
CA ASN A 258 11.53 -13.11 1.60
C ASN A 258 11.35 -13.44 3.09
N ALA A 259 11.86 -12.59 3.99
CA ALA A 259 11.70 -12.78 5.43
C ALA A 259 10.23 -12.66 5.87
N ALA A 260 9.48 -11.67 5.38
CA ALA A 260 8.08 -11.49 5.74
C ALA A 260 7.21 -12.68 5.30
N THR A 261 7.52 -13.30 4.16
CA THR A 261 6.82 -14.49 3.68
C THR A 261 6.98 -15.70 4.61
N ALA A 262 8.08 -15.78 5.36
CA ALA A 262 8.32 -16.84 6.32
C ALA A 262 7.49 -16.68 7.62
N TYR A 263 7.01 -15.49 7.94
CA TYR A 263 6.31 -15.20 9.20
C TYR A 263 4.84 -14.81 9.04
N ALA A 264 4.48 -14.17 7.93
CA ALA A 264 3.13 -13.67 7.73
C ALA A 264 2.23 -14.71 7.05
N LYS A 265 1.08 -15.02 7.67
CA LYS A 265 0.03 -15.87 7.07
C LYS A 265 -0.82 -15.08 6.09
N VAL A 266 -0.25 -14.79 4.93
CA VAL A 266 -0.89 -14.06 3.84
C VAL A 266 -1.23 -15.05 2.71
N TYR A 267 -2.43 -14.91 2.15
CA TYR A 267 -2.94 -15.77 1.08
C TYR A 267 -3.28 -14.94 -0.15
N PRO A 268 -3.28 -15.53 -1.35
CA PRO A 268 -3.64 -14.81 -2.57
C PRO A 268 -5.05 -14.19 -2.54
N GLU A 269 -5.94 -14.68 -1.69
CA GLU A 269 -7.31 -14.18 -1.51
C GLU A 269 -7.36 -12.96 -0.56
N ASP A 270 -6.25 -12.61 0.07
CA ASP A 270 -6.21 -11.46 0.97
C ASP A 270 -6.28 -10.14 0.21
N ARG A 271 -6.97 -9.18 0.84
CA ARG A 271 -7.05 -7.81 0.40
C ARG A 271 -6.45 -6.91 1.46
N PHE A 272 -5.40 -6.22 1.08
CA PHE A 272 -4.73 -5.24 1.92
C PHE A 272 -5.44 -3.89 1.83
N PHE A 273 -5.46 -3.15 2.92
CA PHE A 273 -5.98 -1.78 2.94
C PHE A 273 -4.84 -0.80 3.06
N SER A 274 -4.53 -0.08 1.98
CA SER A 274 -3.45 0.90 1.90
C SER A 274 -3.91 2.25 2.43
N VAL A 275 -3.47 2.61 3.62
CA VAL A 275 -3.85 3.84 4.31
C VAL A 275 -2.65 4.67 4.75
N LEU A 276 -1.49 4.05 4.86
CA LEU A 276 -0.24 4.71 5.23
C LEU A 276 0.44 5.33 4.00
N PRO A 277 1.29 6.35 4.18
CA PRO A 277 1.99 6.96 3.06
C PRO A 277 3.03 6.02 2.43
N LEU A 278 2.95 5.82 1.12
CA LEU A 278 3.83 4.91 0.36
C LEU A 278 5.31 5.35 0.29
N HIS A 279 5.61 6.62 0.56
CA HIS A 279 7.01 7.07 0.65
C HIS A 279 7.73 6.51 1.89
N HIS A 280 7.01 5.94 2.86
CA HIS A 280 7.61 5.19 3.97
C HIS A 280 7.86 3.74 3.58
N THR A 281 9.07 3.23 3.86
CA THR A 281 9.47 1.84 3.54
C THR A 281 8.54 0.79 4.11
N TYR A 282 7.96 1.02 5.28
CA TYR A 282 7.02 0.09 5.88
C TYR A 282 5.80 -0.14 4.98
N GLU A 283 5.14 0.92 4.51
CA GLU A 283 3.99 0.79 3.61
C GLU A 283 4.41 0.29 2.23
N SER A 284 5.46 0.87 1.62
CA SER A 284 5.87 0.45 0.29
C SER A 284 6.39 -1.00 0.24
N THR A 285 6.95 -1.54 1.32
CA THR A 285 7.45 -2.93 1.35
C THR A 285 6.37 -3.90 1.81
N ILE A 286 5.78 -3.68 2.99
CA ILE A 286 4.84 -4.64 3.61
C ILE A 286 3.40 -4.40 3.15
N GLY A 287 3.03 -3.14 2.89
CA GLY A 287 1.69 -2.79 2.40
C GLY A 287 1.52 -2.90 0.88
N PHE A 288 2.63 -2.95 0.11
CA PHE A 288 2.57 -2.99 -1.34
C PHE A 288 3.39 -4.13 -1.97
N LEU A 289 4.73 -4.14 -1.84
CA LEU A 289 5.55 -5.13 -2.55
C LEU A 289 5.29 -6.56 -2.06
N LEU A 290 5.03 -6.74 -0.77
CA LEU A 290 4.67 -8.05 -0.21
C LEU A 290 3.33 -8.59 -0.76
N PRO A 291 2.20 -7.84 -0.72
CA PRO A 291 0.96 -8.29 -1.35
C PRO A 291 1.12 -8.56 -2.85
N MET A 292 1.93 -7.76 -3.58
CA MET A 292 2.25 -8.05 -4.98
C MET A 292 2.91 -9.43 -5.15
N ALA A 293 3.91 -9.75 -4.33
CA ALA A 293 4.60 -11.04 -4.38
C ALA A 293 3.68 -12.24 -4.14
N TRP A 294 2.62 -12.05 -3.35
CA TRP A 294 1.70 -13.12 -2.93
C TRP A 294 0.40 -13.19 -3.74
N GLY A 295 0.19 -12.29 -4.70
CA GLY A 295 -1.01 -12.27 -5.52
C GLY A 295 -2.24 -11.76 -4.77
N CYS A 296 -2.04 -10.93 -3.74
CA CYS A 296 -3.10 -10.27 -3.01
C CYS A 296 -3.61 -9.04 -3.74
N SER A 297 -4.81 -8.57 -3.40
CA SER A 297 -5.28 -7.26 -3.84
C SER A 297 -5.01 -6.16 -2.81
N ILE A 298 -5.00 -4.91 -3.26
CA ILE A 298 -4.76 -3.72 -2.44
C ILE A 298 -5.88 -2.71 -2.70
N ALA A 299 -6.62 -2.35 -1.67
CA ALA A 299 -7.63 -1.29 -1.73
C ALA A 299 -7.01 0.04 -1.28
N VAL A 300 -7.01 1.03 -2.15
CA VAL A 300 -6.45 2.36 -1.89
C VAL A 300 -7.43 3.20 -1.09
N CYS A 301 -7.02 3.66 0.09
CA CYS A 301 -7.82 4.56 0.90
C CYS A 301 -7.79 5.98 0.34
N GLN A 302 -8.96 6.60 0.16
CA GLN A 302 -9.09 8.00 -0.29
C GLN A 302 -8.54 9.04 0.71
N GLY A 303 -8.00 8.58 1.83
CA GLY A 303 -7.44 9.40 2.90
C GLY A 303 -8.10 9.10 4.25
N LEU A 304 -7.49 9.65 5.30
CA LEU A 304 -7.81 9.28 6.69
C LEU A 304 -9.28 9.50 7.11
N LYS A 305 -9.99 10.44 6.48
CA LYS A 305 -11.42 10.69 6.73
C LYS A 305 -12.33 9.59 6.16
N HIS A 306 -11.81 8.84 5.20
CA HIS A 306 -12.56 7.83 4.45
C HIS A 306 -12.25 6.39 4.86
N ILE A 307 -11.46 6.18 5.93
CA ILE A 307 -11.04 4.82 6.37
C ILE A 307 -12.25 3.90 6.52
N VAL A 308 -13.21 4.25 7.38
CA VAL A 308 -14.36 3.39 7.65
C VAL A 308 -15.26 3.20 6.43
N PRO A 309 -15.70 4.26 5.71
CA PRO A 309 -16.45 4.08 4.47
C PRO A 309 -15.74 3.22 3.43
N ASN A 310 -14.44 3.43 3.23
CA ASN A 310 -13.68 2.64 2.27
C ASN A 310 -13.49 1.17 2.72
N MET A 311 -13.30 0.91 4.02
CA MET A 311 -13.24 -0.45 4.55
C MET A 311 -14.59 -1.18 4.38
N LEU A 312 -15.72 -0.51 4.59
CA LEU A 312 -17.05 -1.08 4.37
C LEU A 312 -17.27 -1.47 2.90
N GLU A 313 -16.78 -0.66 1.97
CA GLU A 313 -16.94 -0.88 0.54
C GLU A 313 -15.99 -1.97 0.01
N THR A 314 -14.72 -1.92 0.41
CA THR A 314 -13.68 -2.82 -0.10
C THR A 314 -13.51 -4.12 0.69
N LYS A 315 -14.04 -4.19 1.91
CA LYS A 315 -14.01 -5.37 2.80
C LYS A 315 -12.61 -6.00 2.93
N PRO A 316 -11.59 -5.24 3.37
CA PRO A 316 -10.23 -5.74 3.43
C PRO A 316 -10.08 -6.86 4.46
N THR A 317 -9.11 -7.74 4.25
CA THR A 317 -8.75 -8.83 5.16
C THR A 317 -7.54 -8.50 6.02
N VAL A 318 -6.67 -7.60 5.54
CA VAL A 318 -5.43 -7.19 6.20
C VAL A 318 -5.35 -5.67 6.27
N LEU A 319 -5.08 -5.15 7.46
CA LEU A 319 -4.80 -3.73 7.68
C LEU A 319 -3.35 -3.55 8.12
N ILE A 320 -2.55 -2.86 7.31
CA ILE A 320 -1.24 -2.37 7.71
C ILE A 320 -1.42 -1.04 8.42
N SER A 321 -0.90 -0.91 9.63
CA SER A 321 -1.23 0.21 10.51
C SER A 321 -0.07 0.62 11.41
N VAL A 322 -0.29 1.71 12.13
CA VAL A 322 0.58 2.21 13.20
C VAL A 322 -0.23 2.32 14.49
N PRO A 323 0.38 2.25 15.68
CA PRO A 323 -0.32 2.30 16.96
C PRO A 323 -1.33 3.43 17.06
N LEU A 324 -0.95 4.63 16.65
CA LEU A 324 -1.82 5.81 16.70
C LEU A 324 -3.15 5.62 15.94
N LEU A 325 -3.12 4.95 14.78
CA LEU A 325 -4.35 4.68 14.02
C LEU A 325 -5.22 3.64 14.72
N ILE A 326 -4.59 2.57 15.24
CA ILE A 326 -5.31 1.51 15.98
C ILE A 326 -5.95 2.08 17.25
N GLU A 327 -5.22 2.87 18.03
CA GLU A 327 -5.74 3.53 19.22
C GLU A 327 -6.91 4.47 18.91
N ASN A 328 -6.83 5.21 17.81
CA ASN A 328 -7.93 6.06 17.39
C ASN A 328 -9.17 5.25 16.97
N LEU A 329 -9.00 4.15 16.24
CA LEU A 329 -10.09 3.21 15.94
C LEU A 329 -10.71 2.67 17.23
N TYR A 330 -9.87 2.19 18.16
CA TYR A 330 -10.30 1.68 19.46
C TYR A 330 -11.08 2.71 20.28
N LYS A 331 -10.56 3.94 20.42
CA LYS A 331 -11.23 5.04 21.11
C LYS A 331 -12.62 5.32 20.55
N LYS A 332 -12.76 5.28 19.21
CA LYS A 332 -14.04 5.53 18.55
C LYS A 332 -15.03 4.38 18.68
N ILE A 333 -14.56 3.14 18.61
CA ILE A 333 -15.38 1.96 18.89
C ILE A 333 -15.91 2.06 20.32
N ASN A 334 -15.05 2.31 21.31
CA ASN A 334 -15.46 2.43 22.71
C ASN A 334 -16.43 3.61 22.98
N ALA A 335 -16.20 4.75 22.32
CA ALA A 335 -17.13 5.87 22.41
C ALA A 335 -18.53 5.51 21.86
N SER A 336 -18.59 4.73 20.76
CA SER A 336 -19.85 4.24 20.21
C SER A 336 -20.55 3.23 21.11
N ILE A 337 -19.79 2.31 21.74
CA ILE A 337 -20.30 1.34 22.73
C ILE A 337 -20.88 2.05 23.93
N LYS A 338 -20.16 3.02 24.51
CA LYS A 338 -20.64 3.83 25.65
C LYS A 338 -21.89 4.62 25.30
N LYS A 339 -21.93 5.24 24.12
CA LYS A 339 -23.12 5.97 23.66
C LYS A 339 -24.35 5.08 23.50
N ALA A 340 -24.15 3.78 23.24
CA ALA A 340 -25.19 2.77 23.18
C ALA A 340 -25.55 2.16 24.54
N ASN A 341 -24.89 2.60 25.65
CA ASN A 341 -25.00 2.04 27.00
C ASN A 341 -24.75 0.53 27.08
N LYS A 342 -23.78 0.03 26.29
CA LYS A 342 -23.48 -1.42 26.15
C LYS A 342 -22.09 -1.80 26.66
N ASP A 343 -21.37 -0.89 27.31
CA ASP A 343 -20.01 -1.11 27.81
C ASP A 343 -19.91 -2.27 28.84
N GLY A 344 -20.85 -2.37 29.78
CA GLY A 344 -20.89 -3.48 30.73
C GLY A 344 -21.11 -4.83 30.03
N LEU A 345 -22.02 -4.87 29.05
CA LEU A 345 -22.31 -6.07 28.25
C LEU A 345 -21.10 -6.51 27.43
N VAL A 346 -20.46 -5.56 26.73
CA VAL A 346 -19.24 -5.83 25.92
C VAL A 346 -18.13 -6.40 26.78
N ASN A 347 -17.86 -5.80 27.96
CA ASN A 347 -16.84 -6.30 28.88
C ASN A 347 -17.14 -7.73 29.36
N SER A 348 -18.38 -8.01 29.75
CA SER A 348 -18.77 -9.37 30.13
C SER A 348 -18.58 -10.36 29.00
N MET A 349 -18.97 -10.00 27.76
CA MET A 349 -18.81 -10.85 26.57
C MET A 349 -17.33 -11.09 26.21
N ILE A 350 -16.45 -10.13 26.43
CA ILE A 350 -15.00 -10.31 26.25
C ILE A 350 -14.49 -11.42 27.18
N HIS A 351 -14.88 -11.41 28.45
CA HIS A 351 -14.48 -12.46 29.40
C HIS A 351 -15.03 -13.82 28.99
N VAL A 352 -16.31 -13.91 28.65
CA VAL A 352 -16.96 -15.17 28.23
C VAL A 352 -16.30 -15.74 26.98
N THR A 353 -16.12 -14.92 25.95
CA THR A 353 -15.50 -15.38 24.68
C THR A 353 -14.04 -15.76 24.84
N ASN A 354 -13.30 -15.11 25.77
CA ASN A 354 -11.94 -15.49 26.09
C ASN A 354 -11.90 -16.85 26.81
N ALA A 355 -12.80 -17.12 27.76
CA ALA A 355 -12.89 -18.40 28.44
C ALA A 355 -13.25 -19.54 27.44
N LEU A 356 -14.20 -19.32 26.57
CA LEU A 356 -14.58 -20.29 25.51
C LEU A 356 -13.41 -20.56 24.56
N LYS A 357 -12.61 -19.56 24.22
CA LYS A 357 -11.43 -19.73 23.37
C LYS A 357 -10.39 -20.66 23.98
N VAL A 358 -10.22 -20.66 25.30
CA VAL A 358 -9.30 -21.56 26.01
C VAL A 358 -9.69 -23.03 25.80
N VAL A 359 -11.00 -23.34 25.76
CA VAL A 359 -11.51 -24.68 25.47
C VAL A 359 -11.70 -24.98 23.98
N GLY A 360 -11.16 -24.13 23.11
CA GLY A 360 -11.12 -24.35 21.68
C GLY A 360 -12.31 -23.77 20.88
N VAL A 361 -13.25 -23.09 21.53
CA VAL A 361 -14.44 -22.51 20.88
C VAL A 361 -14.25 -21.00 20.71
N ASP A 362 -14.11 -20.52 19.47
CA ASP A 362 -13.96 -19.10 19.17
C ASP A 362 -15.21 -18.53 18.53
N ILE A 363 -16.03 -17.85 19.33
CA ILE A 363 -17.28 -17.20 18.89
C ILE A 363 -17.17 -15.67 18.82
N LYS A 364 -15.96 -15.10 18.98
CA LYS A 364 -15.77 -13.65 19.03
C LYS A 364 -16.36 -12.93 17.82
N ARG A 365 -16.17 -13.48 16.61
CA ARG A 365 -16.74 -12.88 15.39
C ARG A 365 -18.26 -12.81 15.38
N LYS A 366 -18.94 -13.83 15.94
CA LYS A 366 -20.40 -13.84 16.06
C LYS A 366 -20.88 -12.83 17.09
N VAL A 367 -20.25 -12.85 18.27
CA VAL A 367 -20.62 -11.96 19.39
C VAL A 367 -20.37 -10.49 19.09
N PHE A 368 -19.26 -10.18 18.42
CA PHE A 368 -18.86 -8.81 18.08
C PHE A 368 -19.06 -8.51 16.59
N SER A 369 -20.05 -9.13 15.95
CA SER A 369 -20.31 -8.98 14.49
C SER A 369 -20.39 -7.52 14.08
N ASP A 370 -21.10 -6.66 14.82
CA ASP A 370 -21.26 -5.25 14.49
C ASP A 370 -19.90 -4.50 14.44
N ILE A 371 -18.95 -4.88 15.31
CA ILE A 371 -17.60 -4.28 15.28
C ILE A 371 -16.87 -4.72 14.02
N TYR A 372 -16.93 -6.02 13.71
CA TYR A 372 -16.31 -6.57 12.50
C TYR A 372 -16.95 -6.02 11.24
N GLU A 373 -18.28 -5.95 11.17
CA GLU A 373 -19.01 -5.39 10.05
C GLU A 373 -18.64 -3.94 9.78
N ASN A 374 -18.50 -3.12 10.83
CA ASN A 374 -18.07 -1.73 10.73
C ASN A 374 -16.61 -1.56 10.26
N LEU A 375 -15.82 -2.63 10.28
CA LEU A 375 -14.47 -2.71 9.73
C LEU A 375 -14.44 -3.50 8.40
N GLY A 376 -15.59 -3.63 7.72
CA GLY A 376 -15.72 -4.32 6.44
C GLY A 376 -16.09 -5.80 6.54
N GLY A 377 -16.20 -6.38 7.74
CA GLY A 377 -16.64 -7.75 8.00
C GLY A 377 -15.59 -8.85 7.75
N ASN A 378 -14.57 -8.59 6.93
CA ASN A 378 -13.60 -9.60 6.50
C ASN A 378 -12.23 -9.50 7.16
N LEU A 379 -12.00 -8.50 8.02
CA LEU A 379 -10.69 -8.25 8.61
C LEU A 379 -10.19 -9.47 9.41
N ARG A 380 -9.04 -10.03 8.99
CA ARG A 380 -8.43 -11.21 9.60
C ARG A 380 -7.41 -10.81 10.68
N PHE A 381 -6.54 -9.86 10.35
CA PHE A 381 -5.53 -9.33 11.27
C PHE A 381 -5.09 -7.91 10.91
N ILE A 382 -4.48 -7.28 11.89
CA ILE A 382 -3.86 -5.97 11.77
C ILE A 382 -2.38 -6.13 12.05
N VAL A 383 -1.53 -5.57 11.18
CA VAL A 383 -0.09 -5.50 11.41
C VAL A 383 0.25 -4.10 11.90
N SER A 384 0.82 -4.01 13.08
CA SER A 384 1.25 -2.74 13.68
C SER A 384 2.76 -2.65 13.74
N ALA A 385 3.33 -1.52 13.32
CA ALA A 385 4.75 -1.25 13.41
C ALA A 385 5.04 0.24 13.69
N ALA A 386 6.32 0.59 13.72
CA ALA A 386 6.88 1.92 13.93
C ALA A 386 6.85 2.47 15.37
N ALA A 387 6.05 1.91 16.26
CA ALA A 387 6.06 2.21 17.69
C ALA A 387 5.46 1.02 18.48
N PRO A 388 5.73 0.88 19.79
CA PRO A 388 5.00 -0.06 20.62
C PRO A 388 3.53 0.33 20.71
N ILE A 389 2.66 -0.67 20.80
CA ILE A 389 1.23 -0.49 21.10
C ILE A 389 0.99 -0.81 22.56
N ASP A 390 0.18 0.00 23.22
CA ASP A 390 -0.23 -0.28 24.60
C ASP A 390 -1.08 -1.55 24.63
N ALA A 391 -0.82 -2.40 25.65
CA ALA A 391 -1.45 -3.71 25.82
C ALA A 391 -2.92 -3.62 26.24
#